data_d814e7ba605699927c1029612ff573e6
#
_entry.id   d814e7ba605699927c1029612ff573e6
#
_cell.length_a   1.000
_cell.length_b   1.000
_cell.length_c   1.000
_cell.angle_alpha   90.00
_cell.angle_beta   90.00
_cell.angle_gamma   90.00
#
_symmetry.space_group_name_H-M   'P 1'
#
loop_
_entity.id
_entity.type
_entity.pdbx_description
1 polymer ?
#
loop_
_entity_poly.entity_id
_entity_poly.type
_entity_poly.pdbx_seq_one_letter_code
_entity_poly.pdbx_strand_id
1 'polypeptide(L)'
;MTTSSKTPVHPGTYVRETIIPAGMSVKDAAKRLGIGRPALSNFLNGNSALSPEMAVRLEKAFGANRKRLLDMQTAYDQQKQRTSEKEVAVRAFVPNFLTIKARQIENWADSQIDARVHLPVLLRKLVHSTGIDLGQVDFPGYDNAQRKGSDGFVKAGAATPWIPEGASYWEFGTDQKPGAKANGDYLARLRSVDPADRSNSTFVFVTPRNWRGKSAWEKRKNESGDW
;
A
#
# COMPACT_ATOMS: atom_id res chain seq x y z
N MET A 1 18.94 21.95 0.73
CA MET A 1 20.07 21.16 1.26
C MET A 1 19.65 19.70 1.27
N THR A 2 20.03 18.96 0.25
CA THR A 2 19.69 17.54 0.08
C THR A 2 20.63 16.71 0.95
N THR A 3 20.14 16.25 2.10
CA THR A 3 20.86 15.26 2.91
C THR A 3 20.82 13.93 2.17
N SER A 4 21.92 13.59 1.53
CA SER A 4 22.15 12.24 0.98
C SER A 4 22.01 11.24 2.12
N SER A 5 20.92 10.46 2.10
CA SER A 5 20.65 9.38 3.04
C SER A 5 21.64 8.24 2.79
N LYS A 6 22.82 8.33 3.39
CA LYS A 6 23.83 7.27 3.36
C LYS A 6 23.26 6.07 4.17
N THR A 7 23.09 4.95 3.52
CA THR A 7 22.65 3.69 4.19
C THR A 7 23.54 3.44 5.42
N PRO A 8 22.98 3.23 6.62
CA PRO A 8 23.75 2.96 7.82
C PRO A 8 24.65 1.74 7.64
N VAL A 9 25.94 1.91 7.92
CA VAL A 9 26.93 0.83 7.83
C VAL A 9 26.97 0.09 9.14
N HIS A 10 27.07 -1.25 9.10
CA HIS A 10 27.21 -2.06 10.30
C HIS A 10 28.49 -1.67 11.06
N PRO A 11 28.46 -1.49 12.41
CA PRO A 11 29.64 -1.06 13.18
C PRO A 11 30.83 -2.02 13.04
N GLY A 12 30.60 -3.31 12.77
CA GLY A 12 31.66 -4.27 12.51
C GLY A 12 32.53 -3.92 11.29
N THR A 13 31.92 -3.44 10.20
CA THR A 13 32.64 -2.97 9.03
C THR A 13 33.52 -1.75 9.37
N TYR A 14 32.95 -0.79 10.08
CA TYR A 14 33.69 0.40 10.52
C TYR A 14 34.87 0.01 11.44
N VAL A 15 34.69 -0.91 12.39
CA VAL A 15 35.74 -1.39 13.27
C VAL A 15 36.86 -2.08 12.48
N ARG A 16 36.53 -2.89 11.49
CA ARG A 16 37.51 -3.56 10.62
C ARG A 16 38.35 -2.57 9.85
N GLU A 17 37.72 -1.56 9.26
CA GLU A 17 38.39 -0.64 8.32
C GLU A 17 39.11 0.51 9.01
N THR A 18 38.64 0.91 10.22
CA THR A 18 39.09 2.16 10.85
C THR A 18 39.73 1.97 12.21
N ILE A 19 39.32 0.95 12.97
CA ILE A 19 39.74 0.79 14.39
C ILE A 19 40.84 -0.25 14.52
N ILE A 20 40.73 -1.40 13.87
CA ILE A 20 41.75 -2.42 13.88
C ILE A 20 42.94 -1.96 13.04
N PRO A 21 44.18 -1.93 13.59
CA PRO A 21 45.35 -1.50 12.84
C PRO A 21 45.55 -2.31 11.56
N ALA A 22 45.94 -1.62 10.49
CA ALA A 22 46.27 -2.26 9.20
C ALA A 22 47.36 -3.34 9.38
N GLY A 23 47.10 -4.53 8.81
CA GLY A 23 48.02 -5.66 8.93
C GLY A 23 47.84 -6.55 10.22
N MET A 24 47.00 -6.16 11.16
CA MET A 24 46.68 -6.99 12.33
C MET A 24 45.70 -8.10 11.93
N SER A 25 46.06 -9.36 12.23
CA SER A 25 45.16 -10.47 11.99
C SER A 25 43.92 -10.46 12.91
N VAL A 26 42.80 -11.03 12.43
CA VAL A 26 41.60 -11.18 13.28
C VAL A 26 41.87 -12.03 14.52
N LYS A 27 42.82 -12.95 14.43
CA LYS A 27 43.25 -13.79 15.59
C LYS A 27 43.97 -12.93 16.63
N ASP A 28 44.86 -12.04 16.26
CA ASP A 28 45.61 -11.18 17.16
C ASP A 28 44.72 -10.10 17.78
N ALA A 29 43.82 -9.52 16.97
CA ALA A 29 42.81 -8.58 17.45
C ALA A 29 41.89 -9.24 18.49
N ALA A 30 41.42 -10.45 18.23
CA ALA A 30 40.58 -11.21 19.17
C ALA A 30 41.31 -11.50 20.50
N LYS A 31 42.60 -11.87 20.41
CA LYS A 31 43.44 -12.07 21.58
C LYS A 31 43.58 -10.81 22.45
N ARG A 32 43.80 -9.63 21.79
CA ARG A 32 43.84 -8.32 22.49
C ARG A 32 42.53 -7.94 23.14
N LEU A 33 41.39 -8.27 22.48
CA LEU A 33 40.07 -8.02 23.02
C LEU A 33 39.67 -9.02 24.13
N GLY A 34 40.42 -10.13 24.33
CA GLY A 34 40.07 -11.18 25.26
C GLY A 34 38.81 -11.95 24.86
N ILE A 35 38.61 -12.18 23.55
CA ILE A 35 37.46 -12.90 22.99
C ILE A 35 37.89 -13.98 22.00
N GLY A 36 36.99 -14.89 21.71
CA GLY A 36 37.22 -15.91 20.67
C GLY A 36 37.27 -15.30 19.25
N ARG A 37 38.21 -15.83 18.42
CA ARG A 37 38.27 -15.43 16.98
C ARG A 37 36.94 -15.52 16.24
N PRO A 38 36.13 -16.61 16.45
CA PRO A 38 34.81 -16.70 15.76
C PRO A 38 33.87 -15.56 16.16
N ALA A 39 33.83 -15.16 17.42
CA ALA A 39 32.99 -14.06 17.91
C ALA A 39 33.38 -12.73 17.24
N LEU A 40 34.68 -12.41 17.20
CA LEU A 40 35.15 -11.23 16.51
C LEU A 40 34.87 -11.28 15.00
N SER A 41 35.13 -12.42 14.37
CA SER A 41 34.89 -12.60 12.94
C SER A 41 33.41 -12.37 12.55
N ASN A 42 32.48 -12.93 13.35
CA ASN A 42 31.04 -12.72 13.13
C ASN A 42 30.65 -11.25 13.25
N PHE A 43 31.15 -10.57 14.27
CA PHE A 43 30.89 -9.15 14.44
C PHE A 43 31.46 -8.31 13.27
N LEU A 44 32.71 -8.52 12.90
CA LEU A 44 33.36 -7.78 11.80
C LEU A 44 32.69 -8.03 10.44
N ASN A 45 32.05 -9.17 10.25
CA ASN A 45 31.30 -9.52 9.04
C ASN A 45 29.82 -9.08 9.06
N GLY A 46 29.37 -8.43 10.16
CA GLY A 46 27.97 -8.01 10.30
C GLY A 46 26.99 -9.14 10.66
N ASN A 47 27.49 -10.34 11.00
CA ASN A 47 26.68 -11.51 11.36
C ASN A 47 26.22 -11.49 12.83
N SER A 48 26.76 -10.60 13.65
CA SER A 48 26.32 -10.37 15.04
C SER A 48 26.34 -8.89 15.37
N ALA A 49 25.38 -8.46 16.19
CA ALA A 49 25.29 -7.08 16.67
C ALA A 49 26.45 -6.74 17.63
N LEU A 50 26.74 -5.45 17.77
CA LEU A 50 27.68 -4.93 18.75
C LEU A 50 27.05 -5.02 20.14
N SER A 51 27.64 -5.85 21.04
CA SER A 51 27.24 -5.83 22.43
C SER A 51 27.89 -4.67 23.20
N PRO A 52 27.26 -4.17 24.29
CA PRO A 52 27.85 -3.14 25.15
C PRO A 52 29.22 -3.56 25.68
N GLU A 53 29.40 -4.83 26.02
CA GLU A 53 30.67 -5.40 26.48
C GLU A 53 31.76 -5.34 25.40
N MET A 54 31.41 -5.72 24.17
CA MET A 54 32.32 -5.62 23.01
C MET A 54 32.74 -4.17 22.76
N ALA A 55 31.83 -3.21 22.88
CA ALA A 55 32.11 -1.79 22.69
C ALA A 55 33.13 -1.30 23.76
N VAL A 56 33.01 -1.73 25.03
CA VAL A 56 33.98 -1.45 26.12
C VAL A 56 35.34 -2.06 25.81
N ARG A 57 35.39 -3.28 25.31
CA ARG A 57 36.64 -3.96 24.96
C ARG A 57 37.36 -3.26 23.81
N LEU A 58 36.61 -2.83 22.79
CA LEU A 58 37.15 -2.05 21.65
C LEU A 58 37.69 -0.69 22.11
N GLU A 59 37.02 -0.02 23.02
CA GLU A 59 37.49 1.23 23.63
C GLU A 59 38.79 1.04 24.37
N LYS A 60 38.88 0.03 25.25
CA LYS A 60 40.06 -0.24 26.06
C LYS A 60 41.26 -0.74 25.25
N ALA A 61 41.04 -1.59 24.25
CA ALA A 61 42.13 -2.22 23.49
C ALA A 61 42.65 -1.37 22.32
N PHE A 62 41.77 -0.56 21.71
CA PHE A 62 42.08 0.17 20.48
C PHE A 62 41.68 1.67 20.52
N GLY A 63 41.22 2.18 21.67
CA GLY A 63 40.83 3.61 21.79
C GLY A 63 39.56 3.99 20.99
N ALA A 64 38.71 3.01 20.64
CA ALA A 64 37.50 3.27 19.91
C ALA A 64 36.50 4.13 20.70
N ASN A 65 35.79 5.03 20.06
CA ASN A 65 34.72 5.79 20.71
C ASN A 65 33.49 4.90 20.90
N ARG A 66 33.30 4.41 22.15
CA ARG A 66 32.20 3.52 22.53
C ARG A 66 30.84 4.08 22.17
N LYS A 67 30.57 5.35 22.47
CA LYS A 67 29.29 5.99 22.19
C LYS A 67 28.99 5.96 20.70
N ARG A 68 29.95 6.37 19.85
CA ARG A 68 29.79 6.35 18.40
C ARG A 68 29.48 4.95 17.88
N LEU A 69 30.13 3.91 18.38
CA LEU A 69 29.89 2.54 17.95
C LEU A 69 28.48 2.07 18.30
N LEU A 70 27.99 2.41 19.50
CA LEU A 70 26.63 2.08 19.94
C LEU A 70 25.57 2.88 19.13
N ASP A 71 25.83 4.15 18.86
CA ASP A 71 24.94 4.97 18.00
C ASP A 71 24.85 4.39 16.57
N MET A 72 25.98 3.91 16.02
CA MET A 72 26.00 3.23 14.72
C MET A 72 25.18 1.93 14.73
N GLN A 73 25.29 1.13 15.80
CA GLN A 73 24.47 -0.09 15.92
C GLN A 73 22.99 0.25 15.97
N THR A 74 22.60 1.24 16.77
CA THR A 74 21.21 1.69 16.85
C THR A 74 20.65 2.15 15.50
N ALA A 75 21.42 2.95 14.76
CA ALA A 75 21.01 3.42 13.43
C ALA A 75 20.85 2.25 12.43
N TYR A 76 21.79 1.29 12.47
CA TYR A 76 21.74 0.10 11.64
C TYR A 76 20.51 -0.78 11.94
N ASP A 77 20.22 -1.01 13.23
CA ASP A 77 19.08 -1.82 13.67
C ASP A 77 17.74 -1.16 13.29
N GLN A 78 17.63 0.16 13.45
CA GLN A 78 16.44 0.92 13.03
C GLN A 78 16.20 0.79 11.54
N GLN A 79 17.25 0.89 10.72
CA GLN A 79 17.12 0.72 9.26
C GLN A 79 16.68 -0.70 8.89
N LYS A 80 17.27 -1.71 9.55
CA LYS A 80 16.91 -3.12 9.34
C LYS A 80 15.46 -3.40 9.72
N GLN A 81 14.99 -2.85 10.84
CA GLN A 81 13.58 -2.94 11.24
C GLN A 81 12.64 -2.31 10.21
N ARG A 82 12.92 -1.09 9.74
CA ARG A 82 12.10 -0.42 8.71
C ARG A 82 12.01 -1.22 7.41
N THR A 83 13.09 -1.92 7.04
CA THR A 83 13.09 -2.78 5.85
C THR A 83 12.25 -4.04 6.09
N SER A 84 12.40 -4.67 7.26
CA SER A 84 11.65 -5.87 7.65
C SER A 84 10.14 -5.57 7.81
N GLU A 85 9.76 -4.43 8.39
CA GLU A 85 8.35 -4.03 8.53
C GLU A 85 7.65 -3.85 7.17
N LYS A 86 8.38 -3.42 6.13
CA LYS A 86 7.83 -3.32 4.76
C LYS A 86 7.60 -4.69 4.11
N GLU A 87 8.30 -5.72 4.55
CA GLU A 87 8.19 -7.09 4.01
C GLU A 87 7.17 -7.96 4.73
N VAL A 88 6.74 -7.55 5.95
CA VAL A 88 5.78 -8.32 6.75
C VAL A 88 4.36 -7.99 6.33
N ALA A 89 3.85 -8.69 5.33
CA ALA A 89 2.44 -8.65 4.93
C ALA A 89 1.59 -9.50 5.89
N VAL A 90 1.25 -8.97 7.05
CA VAL A 90 0.28 -9.59 7.95
C VAL A 90 -1.13 -9.18 7.55
N ARG A 91 -1.97 -10.16 7.16
CA ARG A 91 -3.41 -9.92 7.02
C ARG A 91 -4.01 -9.79 8.41
N ALA A 92 -4.64 -8.65 8.70
CA ALA A 92 -5.38 -8.47 9.93
C ALA A 92 -6.47 -9.55 10.06
N PHE A 93 -6.60 -10.15 11.24
CA PHE A 93 -7.72 -11.06 11.53
C PHE A 93 -9.01 -10.23 11.57
N VAL A 94 -9.91 -10.51 10.63
CA VAL A 94 -11.25 -9.94 10.61
C VAL A 94 -12.22 -11.02 11.09
N PRO A 95 -12.84 -10.85 12.26
CA PRO A 95 -13.86 -11.79 12.73
C PRO A 95 -14.99 -11.97 11.72
N ASN A 96 -15.50 -13.18 11.60
CA ASN A 96 -16.55 -13.51 10.62
C ASN A 96 -17.79 -12.63 10.73
N PHE A 97 -18.14 -12.16 11.93
CA PHE A 97 -19.30 -11.27 12.15
C PHE A 97 -19.07 -9.83 11.65
N LEU A 98 -17.80 -9.43 11.40
CA LEU A 98 -17.46 -8.14 10.77
C LEU A 98 -17.27 -8.26 9.25
N THR A 99 -17.39 -9.47 8.70
CA THR A 99 -17.20 -9.70 7.27
C THR A 99 -18.56 -9.72 6.57
N ILE A 100 -18.80 -8.77 5.68
CA ILE A 100 -19.97 -8.76 4.81
C ILE A 100 -19.70 -9.64 3.59
N LYS A 101 -20.50 -10.66 3.40
CA LYS A 101 -20.40 -11.56 2.23
C LYS A 101 -21.21 -11.01 1.06
N ALA A 102 -20.78 -11.29 -0.18
CA ALA A 102 -21.47 -10.86 -1.40
C ALA A 102 -22.98 -11.18 -1.38
N ARG A 103 -23.37 -12.37 -0.90
CA ARG A 103 -24.78 -12.77 -0.77
C ARG A 103 -25.58 -11.87 0.19
N GLN A 104 -24.95 -11.33 1.22
CA GLN A 104 -25.62 -10.41 2.15
C GLN A 104 -25.88 -9.06 1.48
N ILE A 105 -24.97 -8.60 0.64
CA ILE A 105 -25.15 -7.37 -0.17
C ILE A 105 -26.26 -7.58 -1.20
N GLU A 106 -26.30 -8.75 -1.83
CA GLU A 106 -27.35 -9.11 -2.80
C GLU A 106 -28.72 -9.18 -2.14
N ASN A 107 -28.82 -9.85 -0.97
CA ASN A 107 -30.06 -9.91 -0.19
C ASN A 107 -30.50 -8.51 0.29
N TRP A 108 -29.56 -7.66 0.68
CA TRP A 108 -29.87 -6.28 1.03
C TRP A 108 -30.50 -5.53 -0.15
N ALA A 109 -29.95 -5.67 -1.35
CA ALA A 109 -30.49 -5.05 -2.56
C ALA A 109 -31.88 -5.59 -2.95
N ASP A 110 -32.21 -6.84 -2.58
CA ASP A 110 -33.52 -7.45 -2.84
C ASP A 110 -34.57 -7.06 -1.80
N SER A 111 -34.16 -6.96 -0.53
CA SER A 111 -35.09 -6.76 0.60
C SER A 111 -35.38 -5.28 0.92
N GLN A 112 -34.50 -4.38 0.49
CA GLN A 112 -34.63 -2.95 0.81
C GLN A 112 -35.20 -2.18 -0.39
N ILE A 113 -36.39 -1.61 -0.22
CA ILE A 113 -37.05 -0.77 -1.23
C ILE A 113 -36.15 0.42 -1.62
N ASP A 114 -35.45 0.99 -0.63
CA ASP A 114 -34.59 2.16 -0.82
C ASP A 114 -33.13 1.81 -1.14
N ALA A 115 -32.81 0.54 -1.46
CA ALA A 115 -31.45 0.12 -1.81
C ALA A 115 -30.81 0.99 -2.90
N ARG A 116 -31.58 1.39 -3.90
CA ARG A 116 -31.15 2.25 -4.98
C ARG A 116 -30.71 3.64 -4.50
N VAL A 117 -31.39 4.19 -3.50
CA VAL A 117 -31.10 5.52 -2.93
C VAL A 117 -29.93 5.45 -1.96
N HIS A 118 -29.77 4.33 -1.25
CA HIS A 118 -28.70 4.12 -0.27
C HIS A 118 -27.37 3.70 -0.90
N LEU A 119 -27.38 3.08 -2.09
CA LEU A 119 -26.17 2.61 -2.75
C LEU A 119 -25.15 3.73 -3.00
N PRO A 120 -25.51 4.91 -3.55
CA PRO A 120 -24.59 6.03 -3.71
C PRO A 120 -23.96 6.50 -2.39
N VAL A 121 -24.77 6.53 -1.33
CA VAL A 121 -24.31 6.92 0.02
C VAL A 121 -23.29 5.92 0.57
N LEU A 122 -23.56 4.63 0.39
CA LEU A 122 -22.63 3.56 0.78
C LEU A 122 -21.31 3.67 -0.01
N LEU A 123 -21.39 3.82 -1.33
CA LEU A 123 -20.21 3.93 -2.19
C LEU A 123 -19.36 5.16 -1.83
N ARG A 124 -19.99 6.32 -1.58
CA ARG A 124 -19.29 7.50 -1.11
C ARG A 124 -18.51 7.24 0.18
N LYS A 125 -19.12 6.58 1.17
CA LYS A 125 -18.44 6.22 2.42
C LYS A 125 -17.28 5.25 2.18
N LEU A 126 -17.46 4.24 1.32
CA LEU A 126 -16.41 3.29 0.97
C LEU A 126 -15.23 3.97 0.27
N VAL A 127 -15.48 4.87 -0.68
CA VAL A 127 -14.44 5.65 -1.38
C VAL A 127 -13.63 6.47 -0.37
N HIS A 128 -14.30 7.22 0.53
CA HIS A 128 -13.61 8.00 1.55
C HIS A 128 -12.84 7.12 2.56
N SER A 129 -13.28 5.89 2.81
CA SER A 129 -12.60 4.98 3.76
C SER A 129 -11.28 4.39 3.24
N THR A 130 -10.96 4.57 1.96
CA THR A 130 -9.72 4.05 1.37
C THR A 130 -8.46 4.78 1.81
N GLY A 131 -8.60 6.00 2.34
CA GLY A 131 -7.48 6.80 2.84
C GLY A 131 -6.56 7.39 1.76
N ILE A 132 -6.91 7.24 0.46
CA ILE A 132 -6.17 7.88 -0.63
C ILE A 132 -6.54 9.36 -0.75
N ASP A 133 -5.67 10.13 -1.41
CA ASP A 133 -5.96 11.52 -1.76
C ASP A 133 -7.09 11.59 -2.82
N LEU A 134 -8.17 12.29 -2.49
CA LEU A 134 -9.37 12.42 -3.28
C LEU A 134 -9.58 13.90 -3.63
N GLY A 135 -9.23 14.29 -4.84
CA GLY A 135 -9.43 15.65 -5.34
C GLY A 135 -10.92 16.00 -5.52
N GLN A 136 -11.75 15.00 -5.85
CA GLN A 136 -13.22 15.19 -5.98
C GLN A 136 -13.94 13.87 -5.75
N VAL A 137 -15.06 13.90 -5.02
CA VAL A 137 -16.01 12.79 -4.86
C VAL A 137 -17.44 13.33 -4.95
N ASP A 138 -18.16 12.95 -5.98
CA ASP A 138 -19.55 13.32 -6.20
C ASP A 138 -20.41 12.07 -6.39
N PHE A 139 -21.11 11.66 -5.35
CA PHE A 139 -22.11 10.58 -5.37
C PHE A 139 -23.42 11.17 -4.82
N PRO A 140 -24.29 11.68 -5.69
CA PRO A 140 -25.58 12.23 -5.28
C PRO A 140 -26.45 11.12 -4.67
N GLY A 141 -26.97 11.39 -3.49
CA GLY A 141 -27.91 10.51 -2.81
C GLY A 141 -29.24 11.20 -2.56
N TYR A 142 -30.24 10.42 -2.14
CA TYR A 142 -31.59 10.90 -1.82
C TYR A 142 -32.26 11.62 -3.02
N ASP A 143 -32.80 12.80 -2.82
CA ASP A 143 -33.54 13.56 -3.84
C ASP A 143 -32.70 13.97 -5.05
N ASN A 144 -31.39 13.99 -4.89
CA ASN A 144 -30.46 14.32 -5.97
C ASN A 144 -30.05 13.08 -6.84
N ALA A 145 -30.53 11.87 -6.51
CA ALA A 145 -30.20 10.65 -7.24
C ALA A 145 -30.76 10.61 -8.68
N GLN A 146 -31.68 11.55 -9.04
CA GLN A 146 -32.28 11.65 -10.38
C GLN A 146 -31.68 12.77 -11.24
N ARG A 147 -30.54 13.31 -10.85
CA ARG A 147 -29.82 14.34 -11.61
C ARG A 147 -29.42 13.81 -13.01
N LYS A 148 -29.52 14.68 -14.05
CA LYS A 148 -28.94 14.36 -15.36
C LYS A 148 -27.42 14.24 -15.27
N GLY A 149 -26.85 13.23 -15.90
CA GLY A 149 -25.41 12.98 -15.89
C GLY A 149 -25.06 11.60 -15.35
N SER A 150 -23.80 11.38 -14.97
CA SER A 150 -23.37 10.15 -14.31
C SER A 150 -23.94 10.05 -12.89
N ASP A 151 -24.17 8.82 -12.41
CA ASP A 151 -24.60 8.56 -11.05
C ASP A 151 -23.50 8.93 -10.03
N GLY A 152 -22.24 9.04 -10.49
CA GLY A 152 -21.14 9.51 -9.65
C GLY A 152 -19.91 9.92 -10.44
N PHE A 153 -19.03 10.68 -9.77
CA PHE A 153 -17.73 11.09 -10.29
C PHE A 153 -16.67 11.07 -9.17
N VAL A 154 -15.49 10.53 -9.48
CA VAL A 154 -14.36 10.52 -8.56
C VAL A 154 -13.11 10.99 -9.30
N LYS A 155 -12.30 11.84 -8.64
CA LYS A 155 -10.94 12.16 -9.06
C LYS A 155 -10.00 11.77 -7.93
N ALA A 156 -9.17 10.73 -8.17
CA ALA A 156 -8.26 10.16 -7.19
C ALA A 156 -6.80 10.41 -7.57
N GLY A 157 -5.96 10.73 -6.59
CA GLY A 157 -4.53 10.96 -6.76
C GLY A 157 -3.70 9.67 -6.90
N ALA A 158 -4.29 8.50 -6.58
CA ALA A 158 -3.65 7.20 -6.73
C ALA A 158 -4.68 6.09 -6.95
N ALA A 159 -4.27 5.01 -7.62
CA ALA A 159 -5.10 3.83 -7.81
C ALA A 159 -5.21 2.98 -6.53
N THR A 160 -6.37 2.36 -6.35
CA THR A 160 -6.59 1.24 -5.42
C THR A 160 -7.16 0.06 -6.21
N PRO A 161 -7.32 -1.16 -5.62
CA PRO A 161 -8.03 -2.24 -6.30
C PRO A 161 -9.49 -1.92 -6.69
N TRP A 162 -10.06 -0.84 -6.15
CA TRP A 162 -11.48 -0.47 -6.30
C TRP A 162 -11.71 0.88 -6.93
N ILE A 163 -10.73 1.77 -6.91
CA ILE A 163 -10.82 3.15 -7.41
C ILE A 163 -9.67 3.37 -8.40
N PRO A 164 -9.97 3.71 -9.66
CA PRO A 164 -8.95 4.09 -10.63
C PRO A 164 -8.23 5.39 -10.23
N GLU A 165 -6.97 5.52 -10.60
CA GLU A 165 -6.27 6.80 -10.56
C GLU A 165 -6.84 7.77 -11.59
N GLY A 166 -6.83 9.05 -11.29
CA GLY A 166 -7.35 10.09 -12.17
C GLY A 166 -8.86 10.26 -12.08
N ALA A 167 -9.48 10.70 -13.17
CA ALA A 167 -10.91 10.92 -13.27
C ALA A 167 -11.66 9.61 -13.56
N SER A 168 -12.81 9.41 -12.94
CA SER A 168 -13.67 8.25 -13.21
C SER A 168 -15.16 8.62 -13.12
N TYR A 169 -15.92 8.12 -14.10
CA TYR A 169 -17.38 8.28 -14.17
C TYR A 169 -18.05 7.01 -13.71
N TRP A 170 -18.95 7.13 -12.74
CA TRP A 170 -19.55 6.00 -12.04
C TRP A 170 -21.03 5.89 -12.37
N GLU A 171 -21.48 4.67 -12.66
CA GLU A 171 -22.88 4.30 -12.82
C GLU A 171 -23.23 3.17 -11.87
N PHE A 172 -24.44 3.20 -11.34
CA PHE A 172 -24.89 2.23 -10.34
C PHE A 172 -26.18 1.57 -10.77
N GLY A 173 -26.33 0.30 -10.45
CA GLY A 173 -27.57 -0.40 -10.69
C GLY A 173 -27.85 -1.50 -9.67
N THR A 174 -29.08 -1.49 -9.12
CA THR A 174 -29.60 -2.58 -8.30
C THR A 174 -30.45 -3.57 -9.11
N ASP A 175 -30.52 -3.38 -10.43
CA ASP A 175 -31.32 -4.18 -11.36
C ASP A 175 -30.93 -5.66 -11.33
N GLN A 176 -31.93 -6.54 -11.48
CA GLN A 176 -31.70 -7.98 -11.53
C GLN A 176 -30.94 -8.44 -12.78
N LYS A 177 -30.86 -7.60 -13.82
CA LYS A 177 -30.11 -7.83 -15.05
C LYS A 177 -28.95 -6.84 -15.17
N PRO A 178 -27.88 -6.99 -14.36
CA PRO A 178 -26.81 -6.01 -14.27
C PRO A 178 -26.08 -5.78 -15.61
N GLY A 179 -25.95 -6.81 -16.45
CA GLY A 179 -25.28 -6.67 -17.75
C GLY A 179 -26.04 -5.80 -18.73
N ALA A 180 -27.38 -5.88 -18.74
CA ALA A 180 -28.20 -5.01 -19.59
C ALA A 180 -28.15 -3.55 -19.10
N LYS A 181 -28.24 -3.34 -17.79
CA LYS A 181 -28.11 -2.02 -17.14
C LYS A 181 -26.75 -1.41 -17.45
N ALA A 182 -25.65 -2.12 -17.17
CA ALA A 182 -24.29 -1.65 -17.44
C ALA A 182 -24.06 -1.26 -18.90
N ASN A 183 -24.60 -2.05 -19.85
CA ASN A 183 -24.47 -1.72 -21.26
C ASN A 183 -25.29 -0.48 -21.64
N GLY A 184 -26.49 -0.33 -21.09
CA GLY A 184 -27.33 0.86 -21.31
C GLY A 184 -26.66 2.14 -20.80
N ASP A 185 -26.14 2.10 -19.58
CA ASP A 185 -25.47 3.23 -18.94
C ASP A 185 -24.17 3.59 -19.68
N TYR A 186 -23.37 2.59 -20.05
CA TYR A 186 -22.17 2.78 -20.87
C TYR A 186 -22.49 3.54 -22.17
N LEU A 187 -23.47 3.07 -22.92
CA LEU A 187 -23.89 3.74 -24.18
C LEU A 187 -24.44 5.14 -23.93
N ALA A 188 -25.12 5.36 -22.82
CA ALA A 188 -25.61 6.69 -22.44
C ALA A 188 -24.43 7.65 -22.15
N ARG A 189 -23.40 7.16 -21.45
CA ARG A 189 -22.20 7.97 -21.15
C ARG A 189 -21.37 8.24 -22.40
N LEU A 190 -21.22 7.28 -23.30
CA LEU A 190 -20.57 7.52 -24.61
C LEU A 190 -21.16 8.70 -25.37
N ARG A 191 -22.49 8.94 -25.24
CA ARG A 191 -23.19 10.04 -25.93
C ARG A 191 -23.09 11.37 -25.18
N SER A 192 -22.85 11.35 -23.85
CA SER A 192 -22.95 12.53 -23.00
C SER A 192 -21.61 13.04 -22.47
N VAL A 193 -20.55 12.24 -22.51
CA VAL A 193 -19.19 12.64 -22.08
C VAL A 193 -18.36 12.91 -23.34
N ASP A 194 -17.64 14.02 -23.31
CA ASP A 194 -16.77 14.41 -24.43
C ASP A 194 -15.69 13.35 -24.70
N PRO A 195 -15.36 13.04 -25.97
CA PRO A 195 -14.29 12.10 -26.30
C PRO A 195 -12.94 12.42 -25.64
N ALA A 196 -12.60 13.70 -25.48
CA ALA A 196 -11.36 14.12 -24.82
C ALA A 196 -11.36 13.79 -23.32
N ASP A 197 -12.51 13.90 -22.66
CA ASP A 197 -12.65 13.52 -21.25
C ASP A 197 -12.65 12.00 -21.09
N ARG A 198 -13.25 11.26 -22.01
CA ARG A 198 -13.28 9.79 -22.00
C ARG A 198 -11.89 9.20 -22.12
N SER A 199 -11.05 9.70 -23.02
CA SER A 199 -9.67 9.21 -23.20
C SER A 199 -8.76 9.43 -21.98
N ASN A 200 -9.16 10.32 -21.06
CA ASN A 200 -8.41 10.65 -19.83
C ASN A 200 -9.15 10.22 -18.55
N SER A 201 -10.10 9.33 -18.66
CA SER A 201 -10.91 8.88 -17.52
C SER A 201 -11.24 7.39 -17.61
N THR A 202 -11.83 6.87 -16.55
CA THR A 202 -12.29 5.48 -16.47
C THR A 202 -13.80 5.42 -16.28
N PHE A 203 -14.48 4.55 -17.01
CA PHE A 203 -15.88 4.20 -16.74
C PHE A 203 -15.95 3.09 -15.69
N VAL A 204 -16.72 3.31 -14.62
CA VAL A 204 -16.91 2.35 -13.52
C VAL A 204 -18.38 2.02 -13.38
N PHE A 205 -18.73 0.74 -13.47
CA PHE A 205 -20.09 0.27 -13.18
C PHE A 205 -20.11 -0.55 -11.90
N VAL A 206 -21.01 -0.19 -10.97
CA VAL A 206 -21.14 -0.85 -9.67
C VAL A 206 -22.54 -1.46 -9.52
N THR A 207 -22.58 -2.71 -9.09
CA THR A 207 -23.84 -3.39 -8.79
C THR A 207 -23.67 -4.28 -7.55
N PRO A 208 -24.68 -4.34 -6.65
CA PRO A 208 -24.71 -5.31 -5.56
C PRO A 208 -25.08 -6.73 -6.03
N ARG A 209 -25.31 -6.92 -7.34
CA ARG A 209 -25.75 -8.19 -7.91
C ARG A 209 -24.56 -9.08 -8.31
N ASN A 210 -24.76 -10.38 -8.20
CA ASN A 210 -23.84 -11.33 -8.80
C ASN A 210 -23.94 -11.27 -10.35
N TRP A 211 -22.84 -10.88 -10.98
CA TRP A 211 -22.78 -10.76 -12.44
C TRP A 211 -21.70 -11.64 -13.03
N ARG A 212 -22.06 -12.87 -13.44
CA ARG A 212 -21.13 -13.86 -13.99
C ARG A 212 -20.44 -13.40 -15.29
N GLY A 213 -21.11 -12.57 -16.07
CA GLY A 213 -20.61 -12.05 -17.37
C GLY A 213 -19.75 -10.79 -17.29
N LYS A 214 -19.44 -10.26 -16.08
CA LYS A 214 -18.78 -8.97 -15.94
C LYS A 214 -17.42 -8.90 -16.66
N SER A 215 -16.56 -9.89 -16.46
CA SER A 215 -15.21 -9.89 -17.04
C SER A 215 -15.22 -9.96 -18.57
N ALA A 216 -16.18 -10.72 -19.15
CA ALA A 216 -16.34 -10.76 -20.61
C ALA A 216 -16.92 -9.46 -21.16
N TRP A 217 -17.77 -8.77 -20.41
CA TRP A 217 -18.28 -7.45 -20.76
C TRP A 217 -17.18 -6.39 -20.71
N GLU A 218 -16.43 -6.33 -19.62
CA GLU A 218 -15.29 -5.44 -19.41
C GLU A 218 -14.24 -5.60 -20.52
N LYS A 219 -13.85 -6.83 -20.82
CA LYS A 219 -12.91 -7.13 -21.90
C LYS A 219 -13.37 -6.56 -23.25
N ARG A 220 -14.64 -6.82 -23.63
CA ARG A 220 -15.20 -6.27 -24.89
C ARG A 220 -15.24 -4.75 -24.93
N LYS A 221 -15.48 -4.08 -23.77
CA LYS A 221 -15.51 -2.62 -23.71
C LYS A 221 -14.13 -2.01 -23.82
N ASN A 222 -13.12 -2.64 -23.19
CA ASN A 222 -11.74 -2.21 -23.32
C ASN A 222 -11.20 -2.45 -24.75
N GLU A 223 -11.60 -3.54 -25.41
CA GLU A 223 -11.23 -3.82 -26.80
C GLU A 223 -11.89 -2.87 -27.82
N SER A 224 -13.04 -2.28 -27.49
CA SER A 224 -13.71 -1.32 -28.38
C SER A 224 -12.97 0.02 -28.47
N GLY A 225 -12.20 0.38 -27.44
CA GLY A 225 -11.47 1.65 -27.41
C GLY A 225 -12.36 2.90 -27.37
N ASP A 226 -13.63 2.74 -27.00
CA ASP A 226 -14.60 3.85 -26.95
C ASP A 226 -14.40 4.72 -25.71
N TRP A 227 -13.74 4.17 -24.69
CA TRP A 227 -13.48 4.82 -23.39
C TRP A 227 -12.05 4.59 -22.93
#